data_5f6c890f9876f6734e4e2e902b6a7043
#
_entry.id   5f6c890f9876f6734e4e2e902b6a7043
#
_cell.length_a   1.000
_cell.length_b   1.000
_cell.length_c   1.000
_cell.angle_alpha   90.00
_cell.angle_beta   90.00
_cell.angle_gamma   90.00
#
_symmetry.space_group_name_H-M   'P 1'
#
loop_
_entity.id
_entity.type
_entity.pdbx_description
1 polymer ?
#
loop_
_entity_poly.entity_id
_entity_poly.type
_entity_poly.pdbx_seq_one_letter_code
_entity_poly.pdbx_strand_id
1 'polypeptide(L)'
;VTTKLFSHRRRAALSALAAVAASGTAVAVLIFSGTGASAAEAPVGLGTAADFSVLAGSTVTNTGPTFLAQSLGVSPGDTNPGFPPGLVGGEVHLDDGVAQQAKLDLTTAYNDAAGRTPFTNLPAELGGSTLIPGVYRIGAAQLTGNLTLNSQGDPAAVFIFQIDSTLTTAPNSSVVFINGSSPCNVYWQIGSSATIGTGTRFMGNILAQTSITMNTGATLQGRALAQTGAVTLQTNTINAPVCLQPTGTPTQPTGTPTGQPTGTPTSTPTGTPTGTPTGTPTGTPTGTPTGQPTGTPTGQPTGQPTPTRTKLPVTGGSGGSALVPVLSGIGGVAVISGAALLLLYRRRTTNS
;
A
#
# COMPACT_ATOMS: atom_id res chain seq x y z
N VAL A 1 -21.81 -42.25 72.14
CA VAL A 1 -23.20 -42.55 72.57
C VAL A 1 -24.11 -42.28 71.37
N THR A 2 -24.73 -43.42 70.92
CA THR A 2 -26.01 -43.64 70.21
C THR A 2 -26.30 -42.95 68.91
N THR A 3 -26.18 -43.62 67.72
CA THR A 3 -27.14 -44.57 67.09
C THR A 3 -28.57 -44.05 66.87
N LYS A 4 -29.02 -44.01 65.58
CA LYS A 4 -30.27 -44.54 64.97
C LYS A 4 -30.38 -44.05 63.56
N LEU A 5 -30.23 -44.81 62.48
CA LEU A 5 -31.03 -45.84 61.81
C LEU A 5 -32.55 -45.60 61.79
N PHE A 6 -33.15 -45.48 60.63
CA PHE A 6 -34.43 -46.03 60.15
C PHE A 6 -34.56 -45.55 58.65
N SER A 7 -34.49 -46.35 57.67
CA SER A 7 -35.15 -47.51 57.05
C SER A 7 -36.60 -47.24 56.58
N HIS A 8 -36.83 -47.61 55.32
CA HIS A 8 -38.05 -48.06 54.61
C HIS A 8 -39.02 -46.98 54.10
N ARG A 9 -39.62 -47.02 52.92
CA ARG A 9 -40.20 -48.17 52.20
C ARG A 9 -40.52 -47.85 50.80
N ARG A 10 -40.39 -48.85 49.95
CA ARG A 10 -40.91 -49.06 48.59
C ARG A 10 -42.44 -48.78 48.54
N ARG A 11 -42.89 -48.28 47.36
CA ARG A 11 -44.10 -48.79 46.70
C ARG A 11 -43.99 -48.59 45.18
N ALA A 12 -44.06 -49.70 44.51
CA ALA A 12 -44.33 -49.86 43.12
C ALA A 12 -45.83 -49.65 42.81
N ALA A 13 -46.18 -49.07 41.72
CA ALA A 13 -47.51 -49.26 41.09
C ALA A 13 -47.31 -49.25 39.57
N LEU A 14 -47.57 -50.39 38.97
CA LEU A 14 -47.83 -50.60 37.56
C LEU A 14 -49.22 -50.03 37.25
N SER A 15 -49.39 -49.51 36.05
CA SER A 15 -50.56 -49.65 35.12
C SER A 15 -50.29 -48.88 33.84
N ALA A 16 -50.12 -49.54 32.78
CA ALA A 16 -51.02 -49.93 31.71
C ALA A 16 -50.99 -48.97 30.49
N LEU A 17 -50.57 -49.56 29.40
CA LEU A 17 -50.83 -49.37 27.99
C LEU A 17 -51.91 -48.36 27.58
N ALA A 18 -51.51 -47.45 26.66
CA ALA A 18 -52.34 -47.10 25.50
C ALA A 18 -51.42 -46.75 24.31
N ALA A 19 -51.40 -47.63 23.34
CA ALA A 19 -50.79 -47.41 22.04
C ALA A 19 -51.71 -46.48 21.22
N VAL A 20 -51.20 -45.34 20.80
CA VAL A 20 -51.75 -44.55 19.68
C VAL A 20 -50.64 -44.37 18.65
N ALA A 21 -50.77 -45.11 17.59
CA ALA A 21 -49.98 -44.90 16.38
C ALA A 21 -50.45 -43.58 15.73
N ALA A 22 -49.60 -42.56 15.80
CA ALA A 22 -49.68 -41.37 14.98
C ALA A 22 -48.40 -41.31 14.16
N SER A 23 -48.53 -41.68 12.90
CA SER A 23 -47.52 -41.50 11.83
C SER A 23 -47.28 -40.00 11.62
N GLY A 24 -46.36 -39.42 12.39
CA GLY A 24 -45.86 -38.08 12.20
C GLY A 24 -44.54 -38.15 11.45
N THR A 25 -44.54 -37.77 10.18
CA THR A 25 -43.33 -37.50 9.40
C THR A 25 -42.48 -36.44 10.11
N ALA A 26 -41.42 -36.89 10.80
CA ALA A 26 -40.40 -35.98 11.32
C ALA A 26 -39.67 -35.38 10.12
N VAL A 27 -40.04 -34.17 9.73
CA VAL A 27 -39.23 -33.33 8.89
C VAL A 27 -38.01 -32.92 9.73
N ALA A 28 -36.92 -33.62 9.56
CA ALA A 28 -35.61 -33.19 10.07
C ALA A 28 -35.21 -31.90 9.31
N VAL A 29 -35.49 -30.75 9.91
CA VAL A 29 -34.90 -29.48 9.48
C VAL A 29 -33.46 -29.57 9.82
N LEU A 30 -32.61 -29.98 8.86
CA LEU A 30 -31.19 -29.83 8.88
C LEU A 30 -30.91 -28.32 8.83
N ILE A 31 -30.78 -27.69 10.00
CA ILE A 31 -30.19 -26.36 10.10
C ILE A 31 -28.71 -26.57 9.74
N PHE A 32 -28.38 -26.40 8.47
CA PHE A 32 -27.02 -26.15 8.05
C PHE A 32 -26.62 -24.82 8.69
N SER A 33 -26.03 -24.91 9.88
CA SER A 33 -25.18 -23.82 10.36
C SER A 33 -23.98 -23.77 9.40
N GLY A 34 -24.18 -23.11 8.27
CA GLY A 34 -23.07 -22.74 7.43
C GLY A 34 -22.17 -21.86 8.27
N THR A 35 -21.07 -22.44 8.78
CA THR A 35 -19.90 -21.64 9.11
C THR A 35 -19.58 -20.96 7.80
N GLY A 36 -19.97 -19.70 7.69
CA GLY A 36 -19.60 -18.88 6.53
C GLY A 36 -18.07 -18.95 6.44
N ALA A 37 -17.56 -19.71 5.48
CA ALA A 37 -16.19 -19.59 5.11
C ALA A 37 -16.03 -18.13 4.69
N SER A 38 -15.42 -17.33 5.56
CA SER A 38 -14.98 -15.99 5.16
C SER A 38 -14.09 -16.21 3.95
N ALA A 39 -14.51 -15.70 2.80
CA ALA A 39 -13.65 -15.77 1.62
C ALA A 39 -12.31 -15.16 2.00
N ALA A 40 -11.22 -15.87 1.70
CA ALA A 40 -9.88 -15.34 1.95
C ALA A 40 -9.75 -14.01 1.23
N GLU A 41 -9.16 -13.01 1.92
CA GLU A 41 -8.94 -11.68 1.34
C GLU A 41 -8.04 -11.81 0.10
N ALA A 42 -8.44 -11.19 -1.01
CA ALA A 42 -7.65 -11.21 -2.22
C ALA A 42 -6.46 -10.23 -2.13
N PRO A 43 -5.28 -10.54 -2.68
CA PRO A 43 -4.17 -9.61 -2.75
C PRO A 43 -4.55 -8.30 -3.48
N VAL A 44 -3.94 -7.18 -3.06
CA VAL A 44 -4.07 -5.90 -3.77
C VAL A 44 -3.18 -5.93 -5.02
N GLY A 45 -3.77 -5.65 -6.17
CA GLY A 45 -3.03 -5.60 -7.43
C GLY A 45 -2.20 -4.33 -7.55
N LEU A 46 -0.87 -4.43 -7.54
CA LEU A 46 0.02 -3.28 -7.70
C LEU A 46 0.25 -2.88 -9.16
N GLY A 47 -0.19 -3.70 -10.14
CA GLY A 47 0.10 -3.46 -11.55
C GLY A 47 1.59 -3.27 -11.81
N THR A 48 1.95 -2.33 -12.66
CA THR A 48 3.35 -2.00 -12.98
C THR A 48 4.11 -1.35 -11.82
N ALA A 49 3.42 -0.85 -10.78
CA ALA A 49 4.09 -0.38 -9.56
C ALA A 49 4.78 -1.53 -8.79
N ALA A 50 4.45 -2.79 -9.10
CA ALA A 50 5.11 -3.96 -8.54
C ALA A 50 6.59 -4.08 -8.94
N ASP A 51 7.02 -3.44 -10.02
CA ASP A 51 8.39 -3.50 -10.55
C ASP A 51 9.34 -2.48 -9.89
N PHE A 52 8.81 -1.69 -8.94
CA PHE A 52 9.58 -0.65 -8.27
C PHE A 52 9.86 -1.00 -6.82
N SER A 53 11.10 -0.83 -6.38
CA SER A 53 11.45 -0.77 -4.95
C SER A 53 10.96 0.54 -4.34
N VAL A 54 11.07 1.63 -5.10
CA VAL A 54 10.69 2.98 -4.68
C VAL A 54 9.99 3.69 -5.82
N LEU A 55 8.83 4.28 -5.52
CA LEU A 55 8.09 5.15 -6.46
C LEU A 55 7.63 6.40 -5.71
N ALA A 56 7.96 7.57 -6.22
CA ALA A 56 7.63 8.85 -5.59
C ALA A 56 6.82 9.77 -6.51
N GLY A 57 6.06 10.70 -5.90
CA GLY A 57 5.35 11.75 -6.63
C GLY A 57 6.23 12.94 -6.98
N SER A 58 7.12 13.36 -6.09
CA SER A 58 7.92 14.59 -6.27
C SER A 58 9.41 14.34 -6.45
N THR A 59 10.03 13.54 -5.61
CA THR A 59 11.46 13.24 -5.67
C THR A 59 11.79 12.00 -4.83
N VAL A 60 12.89 11.31 -5.16
CA VAL A 60 13.53 10.33 -4.28
C VAL A 60 14.87 10.90 -3.82
N THR A 61 15.02 11.17 -2.54
CA THR A 61 16.29 11.67 -1.99
C THR A 61 16.99 10.58 -1.20
N ASN A 62 18.30 10.51 -1.31
CA ASN A 62 19.09 9.53 -0.59
C ASN A 62 20.35 10.14 0.04
N THR A 63 20.69 9.67 1.23
CA THR A 63 21.95 9.95 1.91
C THR A 63 22.63 8.63 2.29
N GLY A 64 23.88 8.48 1.88
CA GLY A 64 24.67 7.29 2.16
C GLY A 64 24.38 6.09 1.24
N PRO A 65 25.02 4.94 1.50
CA PRO A 65 24.93 3.76 0.65
C PRO A 65 23.60 3.02 0.85
N THR A 66 22.59 3.41 0.08
CA THR A 66 21.31 2.74 0.00
C THR A 66 21.32 1.73 -1.15
N PHE A 67 20.67 0.58 -0.99
CA PHE A 67 20.46 -0.42 -2.03
C PHE A 67 18.98 -0.65 -2.30
N LEU A 68 18.58 -0.53 -3.56
CA LEU A 68 17.24 -0.84 -4.07
C LEU A 68 17.35 -2.06 -4.98
N ALA A 69 16.63 -3.13 -4.67
CA ALA A 69 16.72 -4.38 -5.44
C ALA A 69 16.03 -4.32 -6.81
N GLN A 70 15.03 -3.45 -6.96
CA GLN A 70 14.27 -3.23 -8.20
C GLN A 70 14.38 -1.76 -8.63
N SER A 71 13.52 -1.34 -9.57
CA SER A 71 13.54 -0.01 -10.17
C SER A 71 13.23 1.12 -9.16
N LEU A 72 13.69 2.32 -9.51
CA LEU A 72 13.34 3.59 -8.87
C LEU A 72 12.52 4.42 -9.86
N GLY A 73 11.38 4.95 -9.41
CA GLY A 73 10.52 5.80 -10.22
C GLY A 73 10.16 7.10 -9.53
N VAL A 74 10.04 8.17 -10.31
CA VAL A 74 9.51 9.46 -9.88
C VAL A 74 8.59 9.99 -10.98
N SER A 75 7.37 10.40 -10.64
CA SER A 75 6.45 11.11 -11.54
C SER A 75 5.31 11.76 -10.73
N PRO A 76 4.90 13.00 -11.02
CA PRO A 76 5.35 13.92 -12.06
C PRO A 76 6.68 14.64 -11.75
N GLY A 77 7.31 14.40 -10.60
CA GLY A 77 8.67 14.86 -10.36
C GLY A 77 9.70 14.08 -11.19
N ASP A 78 10.91 14.60 -11.27
CA ASP A 78 11.95 14.09 -12.16
C ASP A 78 13.34 14.02 -11.52
N THR A 79 13.42 14.02 -10.18
CA THR A 79 14.69 14.10 -9.48
C THR A 79 14.92 12.97 -8.50
N ASN A 80 16.17 12.47 -8.44
CA ASN A 80 16.62 11.42 -7.53
C ASN A 80 18.01 11.69 -6.93
N PRO A 81 18.24 12.83 -6.25
CA PRO A 81 19.55 13.14 -5.68
C PRO A 81 20.01 12.08 -4.68
N GLY A 82 21.34 11.81 -4.69
CA GLY A 82 21.95 10.78 -3.82
C GLY A 82 22.05 9.38 -4.46
N PHE A 83 21.79 9.27 -5.74
CA PHE A 83 22.08 8.09 -6.55
C PHE A 83 23.03 8.45 -7.70
N PRO A 84 24.38 8.26 -7.49
CA PRO A 84 25.09 7.67 -6.34
C PRO A 84 25.17 8.58 -5.09
N PRO A 85 25.55 8.07 -3.86
CA PRO A 85 26.09 6.73 -3.59
C PRO A 85 25.06 5.61 -3.47
N GLY A 86 23.75 5.91 -3.53
CA GLY A 86 22.71 4.88 -3.61
C GLY A 86 22.88 4.04 -4.89
N LEU A 87 22.49 2.77 -4.82
CA LEU A 87 22.52 1.81 -5.92
C LEU A 87 21.11 1.32 -6.23
N VAL A 88 20.77 1.30 -7.52
CA VAL A 88 19.50 0.77 -8.03
C VAL A 88 19.80 -0.49 -8.81
N GLY A 89 19.20 -1.62 -8.41
CA GLY A 89 19.36 -2.92 -9.08
C GLY A 89 18.51 -3.07 -10.33
N GLY A 90 17.44 -2.29 -10.46
CA GLY A 90 16.61 -2.16 -11.65
C GLY A 90 16.95 -0.90 -12.45
N GLU A 91 15.95 -0.36 -13.13
CA GLU A 91 16.06 0.86 -13.94
C GLU A 91 15.64 2.11 -13.14
N VAL A 92 16.05 3.29 -13.62
CA VAL A 92 15.66 4.58 -13.07
C VAL A 92 14.74 5.28 -14.06
N HIS A 93 13.51 5.54 -13.64
CA HIS A 93 12.46 6.15 -14.42
C HIS A 93 12.10 7.52 -13.84
N LEU A 94 12.41 8.59 -14.56
CA LEU A 94 12.18 9.98 -14.13
C LEU A 94 11.19 10.64 -15.08
N ASP A 95 9.96 10.76 -14.64
CA ASP A 95 8.80 11.31 -15.35
C ASP A 95 8.59 10.75 -16.77
N ASP A 96 9.05 9.51 -17.00
CA ASP A 96 8.83 8.81 -18.26
C ASP A 96 7.49 8.03 -18.25
N GLY A 97 7.14 7.45 -19.40
CA GLY A 97 5.89 6.71 -19.55
C GLY A 97 5.76 5.51 -18.62
N VAL A 98 6.89 4.89 -18.21
CA VAL A 98 6.90 3.75 -17.29
C VAL A 98 6.57 4.21 -15.87
N ALA A 99 7.22 5.27 -15.39
CA ALA A 99 6.92 5.87 -14.08
C ALA A 99 5.49 6.42 -14.02
N GLN A 100 5.01 7.07 -15.09
CA GLN A 100 3.64 7.60 -15.17
C GLN A 100 2.61 6.47 -15.07
N GLN A 101 2.78 5.36 -15.80
CA GLN A 101 1.88 4.21 -15.71
C GLN A 101 1.91 3.59 -14.31
N ALA A 102 3.09 3.40 -13.73
CA ALA A 102 3.23 2.87 -12.38
C ALA A 102 2.53 3.75 -11.33
N LYS A 103 2.49 5.06 -11.51
CA LYS A 103 1.74 5.98 -10.64
C LYS A 103 0.23 5.82 -10.78
N LEU A 104 -0.29 5.55 -11.98
CA LEU A 104 -1.71 5.26 -12.20
C LEU A 104 -2.10 3.94 -11.52
N ASP A 105 -1.26 2.93 -11.68
CA ASP A 105 -1.48 1.63 -11.06
C ASP A 105 -1.38 1.70 -9.53
N LEU A 106 -0.43 2.48 -9.00
CA LEU A 106 -0.34 2.76 -7.57
C LEU A 106 -1.62 3.42 -7.04
N THR A 107 -2.20 4.36 -7.79
CA THR A 107 -3.46 5.02 -7.41
C THR A 107 -4.61 4.01 -7.34
N THR A 108 -4.66 3.10 -8.30
CA THR A 108 -5.66 2.01 -8.31
C THR A 108 -5.48 1.08 -7.12
N ALA A 109 -4.24 0.65 -6.84
CA ALA A 109 -3.90 -0.20 -5.71
C ALA A 109 -4.20 0.46 -4.34
N TYR A 110 -3.88 1.75 -4.22
CA TYR A 110 -4.17 2.53 -3.01
C TYR A 110 -5.67 2.59 -2.73
N ASN A 111 -6.47 2.89 -3.75
CA ASN A 111 -7.93 2.98 -3.62
C ASN A 111 -8.57 1.62 -3.34
N ASP A 112 -8.06 0.54 -3.96
CA ASP A 112 -8.47 -0.83 -3.66
C ASP A 112 -8.22 -1.16 -2.19
N ALA A 113 -6.98 -0.96 -1.70
CA ALA A 113 -6.65 -1.21 -0.30
C ALA A 113 -7.50 -0.38 0.68
N ALA A 114 -7.75 0.91 0.37
CA ALA A 114 -8.57 1.81 1.18
C ALA A 114 -10.06 1.41 1.23
N GLY A 115 -10.57 0.81 0.15
CA GLY A 115 -11.98 0.42 0.02
C GLY A 115 -12.34 -0.95 0.59
N ARG A 116 -11.36 -1.74 1.06
CA ARG A 116 -11.61 -3.11 1.53
C ARG A 116 -12.45 -3.16 2.79
N THR A 117 -13.44 -4.05 2.79
CA THR A 117 -14.38 -4.28 3.91
C THR A 117 -14.77 -5.77 3.94
N PRO A 118 -15.15 -6.32 5.12
CA PRO A 118 -15.17 -5.69 6.44
C PRO A 118 -13.78 -5.48 7.02
N PHE A 119 -13.63 -4.56 7.97
CA PHE A 119 -12.37 -4.32 8.67
C PHE A 119 -12.53 -4.43 10.19
N THR A 120 -11.40 -4.71 10.87
CA THR A 120 -11.30 -4.70 12.33
C THR A 120 -10.55 -3.44 12.77
N ASN A 121 -11.13 -2.67 13.70
CA ASN A 121 -10.45 -1.51 14.26
C ASN A 121 -9.35 -1.94 15.24
N LEU A 122 -8.16 -1.36 15.10
CA LEU A 122 -7.04 -1.55 16.01
C LEU A 122 -6.72 -0.26 16.78
N PRO A 123 -6.09 -0.40 17.97
CA PRO A 123 -5.51 0.76 18.66
C PRO A 123 -4.36 1.36 17.87
N ALA A 124 -3.94 2.57 18.24
CA ALA A 124 -2.82 3.27 17.59
C ALA A 124 -1.49 2.51 17.71
N GLU A 125 -1.20 1.90 18.84
CA GLU A 125 0.03 1.13 19.07
C GLU A 125 -0.16 -0.32 18.60
N LEU A 126 0.67 -0.74 17.68
CA LEU A 126 0.68 -2.08 17.08
C LEU A 126 1.69 -3.02 17.74
N GLY A 127 2.66 -2.47 18.48
CA GLY A 127 3.72 -3.23 19.11
C GLY A 127 3.18 -4.24 20.13
N GLY A 128 3.79 -5.43 20.16
CA GLY A 128 3.37 -6.54 21.02
C GLY A 128 2.14 -7.31 20.52
N SER A 129 1.50 -6.85 19.43
CA SER A 129 0.31 -7.51 18.87
C SER A 129 0.68 -8.69 17.99
N THR A 130 -0.19 -9.70 17.96
CA THR A 130 -0.18 -10.80 16.97
C THR A 130 -1.49 -10.74 16.20
N LEU A 131 -1.39 -10.52 14.89
CA LEU A 131 -2.55 -10.38 14.01
C LEU A 131 -2.66 -11.58 13.06
N ILE A 132 -3.87 -11.92 12.68
CA ILE A 132 -4.20 -12.96 11.70
C ILE A 132 -4.56 -12.30 10.35
N PRO A 133 -4.70 -13.03 9.24
CA PRO A 133 -5.08 -12.44 7.95
C PRO A 133 -6.37 -11.65 8.03
N GLY A 134 -6.43 -10.51 7.34
CA GLY A 134 -7.61 -9.66 7.32
C GLY A 134 -7.33 -8.20 7.02
N VAL A 135 -8.38 -7.38 7.11
CA VAL A 135 -8.34 -5.93 6.92
C VAL A 135 -8.45 -5.24 8.29
N TYR A 136 -7.56 -4.30 8.53
CA TYR A 136 -7.43 -3.58 9.80
C TYR A 136 -7.50 -2.07 9.56
N ARG A 137 -8.20 -1.35 10.43
CA ARG A 137 -8.29 0.10 10.37
C ARG A 137 -7.74 0.76 11.62
N ILE A 138 -6.94 1.81 11.43
CA ILE A 138 -6.23 2.53 12.49
C ILE A 138 -6.26 4.03 12.17
N GLY A 139 -6.57 4.88 13.14
CA GLY A 139 -6.58 6.34 12.91
C GLY A 139 -5.19 6.90 12.59
N ALA A 140 -4.23 6.67 13.48
CA ALA A 140 -2.80 6.93 13.29
C ALA A 140 -2.03 5.78 13.93
N ALA A 141 -1.14 5.14 13.17
CA ALA A 141 -0.45 3.94 13.61
C ALA A 141 0.94 4.23 14.17
N GLN A 142 1.25 3.59 15.28
CA GLN A 142 2.57 3.56 15.88
C GLN A 142 3.03 2.11 16.03
N LEU A 143 4.32 1.87 15.83
CA LEU A 143 4.92 0.56 16.06
C LEU A 143 6.13 0.71 16.97
N THR A 144 6.02 0.19 18.19
CA THR A 144 7.12 0.11 19.15
C THR A 144 7.43 -1.36 19.43
N GLY A 145 8.65 -1.79 19.13
CA GLY A 145 9.02 -3.20 19.25
C GLY A 145 8.49 -4.06 18.08
N ASN A 146 7.86 -5.19 18.35
CA ASN A 146 7.50 -6.17 17.33
C ASN A 146 5.99 -6.21 17.08
N LEU A 147 5.60 -6.19 15.81
CA LEU A 147 4.29 -6.62 15.34
C LEU A 147 4.44 -7.99 14.70
N THR A 148 3.68 -8.98 15.15
CA THR A 148 3.70 -10.34 14.62
C THR A 148 2.50 -10.56 13.68
N LEU A 149 2.77 -10.98 12.45
CA LEU A 149 1.75 -11.38 11.47
C LEU A 149 1.76 -12.91 11.35
N ASN A 150 0.66 -13.52 11.78
CA ASN A 150 0.49 -14.98 11.79
C ASN A 150 -0.44 -15.40 10.65
N SER A 151 0.10 -15.97 9.60
CA SER A 151 -0.69 -16.44 8.45
C SER A 151 -1.43 -17.76 8.68
N GLN A 152 -1.36 -18.33 9.89
CA GLN A 152 -2.09 -19.55 10.25
C GLN A 152 -1.80 -20.76 9.33
N GLY A 153 -0.65 -20.77 8.68
CA GLY A 153 -0.24 -21.81 7.73
C GLY A 153 -0.65 -21.56 6.27
N ASP A 154 -1.31 -20.45 5.99
CA ASP A 154 -1.66 -20.05 4.62
C ASP A 154 -0.58 -19.14 4.01
N PRO A 155 0.20 -19.61 3.01
CA PRO A 155 1.20 -18.76 2.34
C PRO A 155 0.57 -17.64 1.49
N ALA A 156 -0.71 -17.73 1.15
CA ALA A 156 -1.46 -16.72 0.41
C ALA A 156 -2.16 -15.71 1.32
N ALA A 157 -2.02 -15.84 2.65
CA ALA A 157 -2.63 -14.96 3.64
C ALA A 157 -2.37 -13.48 3.34
N VAL A 158 -3.42 -12.67 3.37
CA VAL A 158 -3.38 -11.24 3.06
C VAL A 158 -3.63 -10.41 4.31
N PHE A 159 -2.82 -9.37 4.49
CA PHE A 159 -2.96 -8.39 5.56
C PHE A 159 -3.05 -6.98 4.94
N ILE A 160 -4.12 -6.27 5.22
CA ILE A 160 -4.34 -4.90 4.74
C ILE A 160 -4.52 -3.98 5.94
N PHE A 161 -3.66 -2.97 6.05
CA PHE A 161 -3.73 -1.94 7.07
C PHE A 161 -4.22 -0.64 6.45
N GLN A 162 -5.41 -0.21 6.80
CA GLN A 162 -5.97 1.09 6.42
C GLN A 162 -5.66 2.09 7.55
N ILE A 163 -4.73 2.99 7.30
CA ILE A 163 -4.28 3.98 8.29
C ILE A 163 -4.79 5.35 7.84
N ASP A 164 -5.73 5.92 8.59
CA ASP A 164 -6.41 7.16 8.18
C ASP A 164 -5.45 8.37 8.11
N SER A 165 -4.35 8.36 8.88
CA SER A 165 -3.39 9.46 8.96
C SER A 165 -1.95 8.98 8.72
N THR A 166 -1.13 8.87 9.76
CA THR A 166 0.30 8.58 9.66
C THR A 166 0.66 7.21 10.22
N LEU A 167 1.74 6.63 9.68
CA LEU A 167 2.45 5.49 10.27
C LEU A 167 3.83 5.96 10.77
N THR A 168 4.13 5.69 12.04
CA THR A 168 5.46 5.98 12.61
C THR A 168 5.97 4.76 13.36
N THR A 169 7.22 4.33 13.07
CA THR A 169 7.85 3.28 13.85
C THR A 169 8.93 3.83 14.76
N ALA A 170 9.02 3.32 15.98
CA ALA A 170 10.12 3.59 16.88
C ALA A 170 11.42 2.96 16.35
N PRO A 171 12.60 3.43 16.75
CA PRO A 171 13.86 2.81 16.37
C PRO A 171 13.92 1.32 16.75
N ASN A 172 14.52 0.50 15.87
CA ASN A 172 14.70 -0.95 16.03
C ASN A 172 13.40 -1.75 16.18
N SER A 173 12.27 -1.21 15.73
CA SER A 173 11.02 -1.94 15.65
C SER A 173 11.07 -2.98 14.53
N SER A 174 10.16 -3.96 14.57
CA SER A 174 10.12 -5.00 13.56
C SER A 174 8.69 -5.45 13.24
N VAL A 175 8.42 -5.71 11.97
CA VAL A 175 7.30 -6.55 11.54
C VAL A 175 7.84 -7.97 11.34
N VAL A 176 7.22 -8.96 11.99
CA VAL A 176 7.70 -10.35 12.02
C VAL A 176 6.62 -11.27 11.50
N PHE A 177 7.01 -12.23 10.66
CA PHE A 177 6.11 -13.26 10.16
C PHE A 177 6.27 -14.57 10.91
N ILE A 178 5.15 -15.22 11.16
CA ILE A 178 5.11 -16.61 11.63
C ILE A 178 4.11 -17.42 10.80
N ASN A 179 4.36 -18.73 10.71
CA ASN A 179 3.46 -19.68 10.03
C ASN A 179 3.21 -19.39 8.54
N GLY A 180 4.24 -18.96 7.78
CA GLY A 180 4.23 -18.97 6.34
C GLY A 180 3.84 -17.68 5.62
N SER A 181 3.77 -16.52 6.30
CA SER A 181 3.48 -15.23 5.68
C SER A 181 4.51 -14.80 4.64
N SER A 182 4.06 -14.02 3.66
CA SER A 182 4.90 -13.39 2.66
C SER A 182 4.76 -11.86 2.70
N PRO A 183 5.85 -11.10 2.59
CA PRO A 183 5.79 -9.64 2.50
C PRO A 183 5.03 -9.15 1.26
N CYS A 184 4.86 -10.01 0.26
CA CYS A 184 4.08 -9.71 -0.95
C CYS A 184 2.62 -9.39 -0.68
N ASN A 185 2.04 -10.03 0.34
CA ASN A 185 0.62 -9.96 0.64
C ASN A 185 0.30 -9.06 1.86
N VAL A 186 1.24 -8.19 2.23
CA VAL A 186 1.03 -7.19 3.28
C VAL A 186 1.02 -5.80 2.68
N TYR A 187 -0.05 -5.05 2.93
CA TYR A 187 -0.29 -3.73 2.35
C TYR A 187 -0.59 -2.71 3.45
N TRP A 188 0.18 -1.64 3.46
CA TRP A 188 0.04 -0.51 4.38
C TRP A 188 -0.49 0.68 3.59
N GLN A 189 -1.82 0.82 3.51
CA GLN A 189 -2.45 2.01 2.94
C GLN A 189 -2.44 3.11 4.00
N ILE A 190 -1.84 4.27 3.69
CA ILE A 190 -1.57 5.34 4.66
C ILE A 190 -2.11 6.66 4.11
N GLY A 191 -3.07 7.24 4.82
CA GLY A 191 -3.79 8.46 4.40
C GLY A 191 -2.93 9.73 4.37
N SER A 192 -1.72 9.70 4.94
CA SER A 192 -0.76 10.79 4.87
C SER A 192 0.65 10.23 4.63
N SER A 193 1.54 10.28 5.62
CA SER A 193 2.95 9.93 5.47
C SER A 193 3.38 8.78 6.37
N ALA A 194 4.42 8.05 5.95
CA ALA A 194 5.09 7.03 6.74
C ALA A 194 6.47 7.50 7.18
N THR A 195 6.83 7.22 8.44
CA THR A 195 8.19 7.38 8.95
C THR A 195 8.65 6.06 9.56
N ILE A 196 9.64 5.44 8.92
CA ILE A 196 10.24 4.19 9.38
C ILE A 196 11.49 4.55 10.19
N GLY A 197 11.46 4.25 11.48
CA GLY A 197 12.51 4.61 12.45
C GLY A 197 13.85 3.92 12.16
N THR A 198 14.91 4.49 12.72
CA THR A 198 16.28 4.00 12.58
C THR A 198 16.40 2.52 12.93
N GLY A 199 17.06 1.73 12.07
CA GLY A 199 17.30 0.30 12.30
C GLY A 199 16.05 -0.58 12.30
N THR A 200 14.88 -0.06 11.94
CA THR A 200 13.64 -0.81 11.85
C THR A 200 13.71 -1.85 10.72
N ARG A 201 13.16 -3.04 10.97
CA ARG A 201 12.96 -4.08 9.96
C ARG A 201 11.49 -4.13 9.57
N PHE A 202 11.17 -3.51 8.47
CA PHE A 202 9.78 -3.39 8.02
C PHE A 202 9.48 -4.36 6.89
N MET A 203 8.23 -4.84 6.84
CA MET A 203 7.79 -5.83 5.83
C MET A 203 6.44 -5.43 5.25
N GLY A 204 6.30 -5.61 3.93
CA GLY A 204 5.09 -5.31 3.17
C GLY A 204 5.23 -4.09 2.27
N ASN A 205 4.19 -3.83 1.49
CA ASN A 205 4.15 -2.74 0.52
C ASN A 205 3.55 -1.50 1.18
N ILE A 206 4.31 -0.42 1.25
CA ILE A 206 3.89 0.87 1.82
C ILE A 206 3.28 1.69 0.69
N LEU A 207 1.99 2.01 0.79
CA LEU A 207 1.25 2.85 -0.14
C LEU A 207 0.84 4.13 0.60
N ALA A 208 1.67 5.15 0.56
CA ALA A 208 1.43 6.40 1.28
C ALA A 208 0.81 7.47 0.36
N GLN A 209 -0.18 8.19 0.86
CA GLN A 209 -0.78 9.31 0.11
C GLN A 209 0.22 10.43 -0.13
N THR A 210 1.07 10.72 0.85
CA THR A 210 2.01 11.84 0.75
C THR A 210 3.45 11.35 0.65
N SER A 211 4.16 11.20 1.75
CA SER A 211 5.60 10.95 1.75
C SER A 211 6.00 9.71 2.54
N ILE A 212 7.15 9.16 2.21
CA ILE A 212 7.76 8.07 2.97
C ILE A 212 9.17 8.48 3.37
N THR A 213 9.49 8.38 4.66
CA THR A 213 10.83 8.59 5.17
C THR A 213 11.33 7.30 5.80
N MET A 214 12.47 6.82 5.35
CA MET A 214 13.20 5.71 5.98
C MET A 214 14.47 6.24 6.63
N ASN A 215 14.49 6.23 7.96
CA ASN A 215 15.63 6.69 8.72
C ASN A 215 16.82 5.71 8.63
N THR A 216 17.97 6.15 9.10
CA THR A 216 19.26 5.47 8.95
C THR A 216 19.19 3.98 9.28
N GLY A 217 19.63 3.15 8.34
CA GLY A 217 19.76 1.71 8.52
C GLY A 217 18.43 0.93 8.58
N ALA A 218 17.29 1.57 8.37
CA ALA A 218 16.04 0.87 8.24
C ALA A 218 16.04 -0.02 6.99
N THR A 219 15.46 -1.21 7.11
CA THR A 219 15.33 -2.18 6.02
C THR A 219 13.86 -2.42 5.68
N LEU A 220 13.56 -2.60 4.41
CA LEU A 220 12.22 -2.92 3.93
C LEU A 220 12.24 -4.16 3.04
N GLN A 221 11.52 -5.19 3.44
CA GLN A 221 11.16 -6.29 2.55
C GLN A 221 9.78 -5.97 1.95
N GLY A 222 9.77 -5.33 0.82
CA GLY A 222 8.58 -4.77 0.20
C GLY A 222 8.90 -3.56 -0.65
N ARG A 223 7.97 -2.62 -0.76
CA ARG A 223 8.06 -1.44 -1.62
C ARG A 223 7.69 -0.17 -0.86
N ALA A 224 8.34 0.94 -1.20
CA ALA A 224 8.02 2.27 -0.69
C ALA A 224 7.40 3.11 -1.82
N LEU A 225 6.07 3.19 -1.84
CA LEU A 225 5.28 3.77 -2.92
C LEU A 225 4.50 4.98 -2.42
N ALA A 226 4.94 6.18 -2.80
CA ALA A 226 4.35 7.46 -2.40
C ALA A 226 3.54 8.07 -3.56
N GLN A 227 2.29 8.49 -3.28
CA GLN A 227 1.39 9.04 -4.29
C GLN A 227 1.83 10.45 -4.74
N THR A 228 1.96 11.38 -3.82
CA THR A 228 2.15 12.80 -4.17
C THR A 228 3.48 13.37 -3.70
N GLY A 229 4.03 12.84 -2.62
CA GLY A 229 5.21 13.38 -1.97
C GLY A 229 6.51 12.67 -2.33
N ALA A 230 7.53 12.95 -1.52
CA ALA A 230 8.86 12.40 -1.67
C ALA A 230 9.03 11.05 -0.97
N VAL A 231 10.03 10.29 -1.42
CA VAL A 231 10.62 9.20 -0.65
C VAL A 231 12.02 9.61 -0.24
N THR A 232 12.28 9.63 1.08
CA THR A 232 13.58 10.01 1.66
C THR A 232 14.24 8.80 2.28
N LEU A 233 15.49 8.55 1.88
CA LEU A 233 16.26 7.38 2.26
C LEU A 233 17.59 7.76 2.91
N GLN A 234 18.03 6.94 3.88
CA GLN A 234 19.29 7.15 4.62
C GLN A 234 19.95 5.80 4.89
N THR A 235 20.89 5.39 4.06
CA THR A 235 21.62 4.11 4.23
C THR A 235 20.65 2.93 4.43
N ASN A 236 19.71 2.75 3.51
CA ASN A 236 18.67 1.75 3.61
C ASN A 236 18.91 0.56 2.68
N THR A 237 18.21 -0.53 2.95
CA THR A 237 18.12 -1.67 2.03
C THR A 237 16.64 -1.96 1.76
N ILE A 238 16.24 -1.88 0.50
CA ILE A 238 14.87 -2.21 0.07
C ILE A 238 14.95 -3.42 -0.86
N ASN A 239 14.54 -4.57 -0.33
CA ASN A 239 14.43 -5.82 -1.06
C ASN A 239 12.94 -6.03 -1.40
N ALA A 240 12.54 -5.62 -2.60
CA ALA A 240 11.22 -5.92 -3.10
C ALA A 240 11.21 -7.37 -3.61
N PRO A 241 10.53 -8.31 -2.95
CA PRO A 241 10.47 -9.67 -3.44
C PRO A 241 9.70 -9.71 -4.77
N VAL A 242 10.11 -10.61 -5.65
CA VAL A 242 9.30 -10.95 -6.83
C VAL A 242 8.03 -11.65 -6.32
N CYS A 243 6.94 -10.92 -6.30
CA CYS A 243 5.65 -11.45 -5.89
C CYS A 243 5.03 -12.15 -7.09
N LEU A 244 4.89 -13.46 -7.01
CA LEU A 244 4.06 -14.19 -7.97
C LEU A 244 2.63 -13.72 -7.77
N GLN A 245 2.18 -12.79 -8.60
CA GLN A 245 0.78 -12.44 -8.64
C GLN A 245 0.04 -13.70 -9.09
N PRO A 246 -0.95 -14.21 -8.32
CA PRO A 246 -1.78 -15.27 -8.86
C PRO A 246 -2.36 -14.72 -10.17
N THR A 247 -1.97 -15.29 -11.28
CA THR A 247 -2.69 -15.12 -12.54
C THR A 247 -4.06 -15.70 -12.29
N GLY A 248 -4.96 -14.88 -11.73
CA GLY A 248 -6.36 -15.21 -11.63
C GLY A 248 -6.87 -15.36 -13.05
N THR A 249 -6.82 -16.59 -13.53
CA THR A 249 -7.73 -16.98 -14.61
C THR A 249 -9.11 -16.61 -14.08
N PRO A 250 -9.84 -15.67 -14.71
CA PRO A 250 -11.20 -15.41 -14.31
C PRO A 250 -11.91 -16.75 -14.39
N THR A 251 -12.26 -17.30 -13.23
CA THR A 251 -13.17 -18.43 -13.16
C THR A 251 -14.48 -17.89 -13.71
N GLN A 252 -14.64 -18.03 -15.03
CA GLN A 252 -15.91 -17.85 -15.67
C GLN A 252 -16.89 -18.68 -14.85
N PRO A 253 -17.98 -18.09 -14.32
CA PRO A 253 -18.99 -18.89 -13.63
C PRO A 253 -19.47 -19.95 -14.61
N THR A 254 -19.14 -21.19 -14.35
CA THR A 254 -19.73 -22.35 -15.01
C THR A 254 -21.16 -22.49 -14.49
N GLY A 255 -21.97 -21.46 -14.77
CA GLY A 255 -23.40 -21.58 -14.77
C GLY A 255 -23.73 -22.36 -16.03
N THR A 256 -23.95 -23.66 -15.91
CA THR A 256 -24.61 -24.44 -16.93
C THR A 256 -25.95 -23.77 -17.19
N PRO A 257 -26.23 -23.25 -18.39
CA PRO A 257 -27.57 -22.72 -18.69
C PRO A 257 -28.52 -23.92 -18.77
N THR A 258 -29.20 -24.18 -17.65
CA THR A 258 -30.32 -25.11 -17.61
C THR A 258 -31.56 -24.38 -18.18
N GLY A 259 -31.67 -24.37 -19.48
CA GLY A 259 -32.75 -23.73 -20.17
C GLY A 259 -32.52 -23.80 -21.67
N GLN A 260 -32.72 -24.99 -22.25
CA GLN A 260 -32.84 -25.12 -23.68
C GLN A 260 -34.16 -24.49 -24.09
N PRO A 261 -34.18 -23.42 -24.91
CA PRO A 261 -35.43 -22.96 -25.51
C PRO A 261 -35.87 -23.98 -26.56
N THR A 262 -36.88 -24.77 -26.24
CA THR A 262 -37.63 -25.55 -27.23
C THR A 262 -38.57 -24.59 -27.95
N GLY A 263 -38.06 -23.87 -28.92
CA GLY A 263 -38.80 -23.07 -29.87
C GLY A 263 -38.16 -23.22 -31.24
N THR A 264 -38.76 -24.05 -32.07
CA THR A 264 -38.42 -24.15 -33.49
C THR A 264 -38.79 -22.81 -34.15
N PRO A 265 -37.85 -22.06 -34.74
CA PRO A 265 -38.23 -20.87 -35.51
C PRO A 265 -38.86 -21.30 -36.82
N THR A 266 -40.21 -21.15 -36.88
CA THR A 266 -40.98 -21.29 -38.14
C THR A 266 -41.13 -19.92 -38.75
N SER A 267 -40.12 -19.47 -39.48
CA SER A 267 -40.26 -18.46 -40.53
C SER A 267 -38.97 -18.40 -41.36
N THR A 268 -39.02 -18.91 -42.53
CA THR A 268 -38.06 -18.71 -43.60
C THR A 268 -38.14 -17.24 -44.02
N PRO A 269 -37.04 -16.49 -44.02
CA PRO A 269 -37.04 -15.16 -44.59
C PRO A 269 -37.01 -15.27 -46.12
N THR A 270 -38.17 -14.99 -46.73
CA THR A 270 -38.29 -14.81 -48.17
C THR A 270 -38.05 -13.32 -48.48
N GLY A 271 -36.80 -12.98 -48.72
CA GLY A 271 -36.41 -11.64 -49.16
C GLY A 271 -35.05 -11.67 -49.80
N THR A 272 -35.00 -11.74 -51.09
CA THR A 272 -33.79 -11.56 -51.89
C THR A 272 -33.38 -10.07 -51.80
N PRO A 273 -32.18 -9.71 -51.36
CA PRO A 273 -31.73 -8.33 -51.44
C PRO A 273 -31.36 -7.97 -52.90
N THR A 274 -32.27 -7.20 -53.52
CA THR A 274 -32.02 -6.58 -54.82
C THR A 274 -31.46 -5.19 -54.61
N GLY A 275 -30.14 -5.10 -54.55
CA GLY A 275 -29.47 -3.82 -54.49
C GLY A 275 -27.97 -4.00 -54.75
N THR A 276 -27.56 -3.82 -56.02
CA THR A 276 -26.17 -3.74 -56.41
C THR A 276 -25.65 -2.39 -55.94
N PRO A 277 -24.58 -2.31 -55.16
CA PRO A 277 -23.96 -1.02 -54.86
C PRO A 277 -23.17 -0.54 -56.09
N THR A 278 -23.73 0.45 -56.79
CA THR A 278 -23.10 1.17 -57.86
C THR A 278 -22.42 2.41 -57.28
N GLY A 279 -21.14 2.30 -56.94
CA GLY A 279 -20.35 3.42 -56.52
C GLY A 279 -18.88 3.03 -56.49
N THR A 280 -18.18 3.26 -57.61
CA THR A 280 -16.74 3.19 -57.70
C THR A 280 -16.16 4.44 -57.00
N PRO A 281 -15.31 4.33 -56.03
CA PRO A 281 -14.59 5.52 -55.52
C PRO A 281 -13.53 5.93 -56.51
N THR A 282 -13.81 6.99 -57.25
CA THR A 282 -12.85 7.68 -58.14
C THR A 282 -12.21 8.81 -57.34
N GLY A 283 -11.04 8.54 -56.78
CA GLY A 283 -10.26 9.55 -56.12
C GLY A 283 -8.85 9.02 -55.82
N THR A 284 -7.97 9.13 -56.82
CA THR A 284 -6.54 8.94 -56.61
C THR A 284 -6.00 10.20 -55.92
N PRO A 285 -5.33 10.11 -54.79
CA PRO A 285 -4.66 11.26 -54.21
C PRO A 285 -3.36 11.52 -55.03
N THR A 286 -3.43 12.52 -55.91
CA THR A 286 -2.27 13.08 -56.60
C THR A 286 -1.75 14.27 -55.78
N GLY A 287 -0.80 13.99 -54.91
CA GLY A 287 -0.10 15.04 -54.19
C GLY A 287 1.25 14.53 -53.72
N THR A 288 2.25 14.68 -54.59
CA THR A 288 3.66 14.53 -54.22
C THR A 288 4.05 15.75 -53.39
N PRO A 289 4.59 15.60 -52.18
CA PRO A 289 5.14 16.74 -51.47
C PRO A 289 6.49 17.08 -52.07
N THR A 290 6.51 18.09 -52.93
CA THR A 290 7.72 18.76 -53.43
C THR A 290 7.99 19.96 -52.51
N GLY A 291 8.82 19.77 -51.50
CA GLY A 291 9.27 20.84 -50.64
C GLY A 291 10.47 20.39 -49.83
N GLN A 292 11.63 20.32 -50.50
CA GLN A 292 12.90 20.23 -49.82
C GLN A 292 13.22 21.62 -49.26
N PRO A 293 13.49 21.77 -47.95
CA PRO A 293 13.95 23.03 -47.40
C PRO A 293 15.40 23.23 -47.76
N THR A 294 15.64 24.06 -48.79
CA THR A 294 16.95 24.65 -49.09
C THR A 294 17.07 25.96 -48.32
N GLY A 295 17.57 25.86 -47.10
CA GLY A 295 17.95 27.00 -46.27
C GLY A 295 19.18 26.63 -45.45
N THR A 296 20.36 26.97 -45.99
CA THR A 296 21.60 26.95 -45.23
C THR A 296 21.54 28.08 -44.21
N PRO A 297 21.69 27.82 -42.91
CA PRO A 297 21.78 28.89 -41.92
C PRO A 297 23.19 29.50 -42.01
N THR A 298 23.30 30.62 -42.69
CA THR A 298 24.46 31.52 -42.63
C THR A 298 24.21 32.54 -41.54
N GLY A 299 24.64 32.23 -40.33
CA GLY A 299 24.59 33.15 -39.22
C GLY A 299 25.43 32.63 -38.07
N GLN A 300 26.73 32.88 -38.14
CA GLN A 300 27.64 32.66 -37.01
C GLN A 300 27.34 33.73 -35.96
N PRO A 301 27.03 33.38 -34.72
CA PRO A 301 26.92 34.38 -33.65
C PRO A 301 28.35 34.79 -33.24
N THR A 302 28.78 35.95 -33.69
CA THR A 302 29.92 36.67 -33.14
C THR A 302 29.45 37.47 -31.93
N GLY A 303 29.65 36.97 -30.76
CA GLY A 303 29.33 37.65 -29.52
C GLY A 303 29.70 36.80 -28.29
N GLN A 304 30.99 36.72 -28.04
CA GLN A 304 31.50 36.21 -26.76
C GLN A 304 31.28 37.30 -25.70
N PRO A 305 30.50 37.06 -24.65
CA PRO A 305 30.46 38.01 -23.54
C PRO A 305 31.76 37.95 -22.75
N THR A 306 32.48 39.06 -22.79
CA THR A 306 33.64 39.31 -21.93
C THR A 306 33.19 39.39 -20.47
N PRO A 307 33.75 38.65 -19.51
CA PRO A 307 33.43 38.82 -18.11
C PRO A 307 34.01 40.15 -17.59
N THR A 308 33.15 41.13 -17.40
CA THR A 308 33.51 42.38 -16.71
C THR A 308 33.74 42.07 -15.25
N ARG A 309 35.01 42.01 -14.86
CA ARG A 309 35.39 42.01 -13.43
C ARG A 309 35.05 43.39 -12.85
N THR A 310 33.98 43.45 -12.09
CA THR A 310 33.68 44.58 -11.23
C THR A 310 34.62 44.52 -10.02
N LYS A 311 35.62 45.40 -10.02
CA LYS A 311 36.58 45.60 -8.94
C LYS A 311 35.84 46.33 -7.79
N LEU A 312 35.72 45.66 -6.66
CA LEU A 312 35.23 46.27 -5.41
C LEU A 312 36.29 47.25 -4.88
N PRO A 313 35.89 48.44 -4.42
CA PRO A 313 36.83 49.40 -3.84
C PRO A 313 37.33 48.87 -2.49
N VAL A 314 38.64 48.82 -2.33
CA VAL A 314 39.34 48.61 -1.05
C VAL A 314 39.37 49.94 -0.32
N THR A 315 38.62 50.09 0.76
CA THR A 315 38.82 51.12 1.77
C THR A 315 39.43 50.47 2.98
N GLY A 316 40.71 50.77 3.20
CA GLY A 316 41.41 50.47 4.44
C GLY A 316 40.92 51.31 5.58
N GLY A 317 40.80 50.72 6.76
CA GLY A 317 40.49 51.38 8.03
C GLY A 317 40.76 50.41 9.17
N SER A 318 41.79 50.70 9.90
CA SER A 318 42.29 49.98 11.07
C SER A 318 41.34 50.09 12.28
N GLY A 319 41.25 49.01 13.04
CA GLY A 319 41.06 49.07 14.51
C GLY A 319 39.70 48.62 15.02
N GLY A 320 39.70 47.65 15.91
CA GLY A 320 38.66 47.44 16.91
C GLY A 320 37.99 46.08 16.89
N SER A 321 38.45 45.21 17.80
CA SER A 321 37.85 43.95 18.16
C SER A 321 36.41 44.11 18.64
N ALA A 322 35.42 43.53 17.93
CA ALA A 322 34.11 43.23 18.50
C ALA A 322 33.59 41.96 17.83
N LEU A 323 33.48 40.93 18.61
CA LEU A 323 32.84 39.66 18.26
C LEU A 323 31.35 39.91 18.07
N VAL A 324 30.88 39.78 16.83
CA VAL A 324 29.45 39.74 16.53
C VAL A 324 29.13 38.29 16.09
N PRO A 325 28.23 37.58 16.80
CA PRO A 325 27.83 36.27 16.36
C PRO A 325 26.87 36.39 15.17
N VAL A 326 27.20 35.75 14.06
CA VAL A 326 26.35 35.59 12.90
C VAL A 326 25.22 34.61 13.29
N LEU A 327 24.01 35.11 13.45
CA LEU A 327 22.82 34.28 13.52
C LEU A 327 22.47 33.82 12.10
N SER A 328 22.81 32.59 11.80
CA SER A 328 22.23 31.87 10.66
C SER A 328 20.85 31.37 11.08
N GLY A 329 19.80 31.98 10.55
CA GLY A 329 18.44 31.51 10.74
C GLY A 329 18.19 30.18 10.06
N ILE A 330 18.04 29.13 10.87
CA ILE A 330 17.41 27.87 10.46
C ILE A 330 16.22 27.71 11.39
N GLY A 331 15.01 27.65 10.79
CA GLY A 331 13.76 27.44 11.49
C GLY A 331 13.77 26.15 12.29
N GLY A 332 13.96 26.26 13.60
CA GLY A 332 13.79 25.17 14.53
C GLY A 332 12.32 25.03 14.91
N VAL A 333 11.69 23.94 14.51
CA VAL A 333 10.44 23.47 15.08
C VAL A 333 10.69 23.12 16.55
N ALA A 334 10.06 23.86 17.46
CA ALA A 334 10.15 23.62 18.89
C ALA A 334 9.48 22.27 19.24
N VAL A 335 10.29 21.29 19.58
CA VAL A 335 9.83 20.09 20.28
C VAL A 335 9.61 20.49 21.73
N ILE A 336 8.36 20.71 22.13
CA ILE A 336 7.98 20.88 23.53
C ILE A 336 8.04 19.50 24.19
N SER A 337 9.12 19.30 24.96
CA SER A 337 9.34 18.08 25.75
C SER A 337 8.23 17.89 26.77
N GLY A 338 7.58 16.71 26.78
CA GLY A 338 6.50 16.32 27.68
C GLY A 338 6.86 16.18 29.16
N ALA A 339 7.91 16.81 29.66
CA ALA A 339 8.31 16.77 31.07
C ALA A 339 7.52 17.73 31.98
N ALA A 340 6.87 18.76 31.42
CA ALA A 340 6.12 19.73 32.22
C ALA A 340 4.69 19.26 32.61
N LEU A 341 4.14 18.27 31.92
CA LEU A 341 2.77 17.79 32.20
C LEU A 341 2.72 16.78 33.35
N LEU A 342 3.81 16.11 33.66
CA LEU A 342 3.85 15.12 34.75
C LEU A 342 3.93 15.78 36.15
N LEU A 343 4.42 17.01 36.27
CA LEU A 343 4.50 17.73 37.54
C LEU A 343 3.17 18.36 37.95
N LEU A 344 2.28 18.64 37.03
CA LEU A 344 0.95 19.17 37.34
C LEU A 344 -0.05 18.09 37.74
N TYR A 345 0.15 16.85 37.25
CA TYR A 345 -0.73 15.72 37.64
C TYR A 345 -0.41 15.21 39.05
N ARG A 346 0.84 15.30 39.51
CA ARG A 346 1.23 14.89 40.87
C ARG A 346 0.79 15.83 41.97
N ARG A 347 0.43 17.07 41.66
CA ARG A 347 -0.06 18.05 42.66
C ARG A 347 -1.58 17.96 42.93
N ARG A 348 -2.34 17.18 42.16
CA ARG A 348 -3.80 17.02 42.36
C ARG A 348 -4.19 15.80 43.17
N THR A 349 -3.29 14.88 43.47
CA THR A 349 -3.60 13.66 44.22
C THR A 349 -3.18 13.68 45.72
N THR A 350 -2.66 14.82 46.20
CA THR A 350 -2.29 14.98 47.62
C THR A 350 -3.20 15.91 48.41
N ASN A 351 -4.32 16.37 47.84
CA ASN A 351 -5.33 17.15 48.56
C ASN A 351 -6.74 16.57 48.33
N SER A 352 -6.95 15.31 48.69
CA SER A 352 -8.26 14.72 48.97
C SER A 352 -8.12 13.71 50.08
#